data_e5fd1020807a02b2ab01a8439c5e8dbb
#
_entry.id   e5fd1020807a02b2ab01a8439c5e8dbb
#
_cell.length_a   1.000
_cell.length_b   1.000
_cell.length_c   1.000
_cell.angle_alpha   90.00
_cell.angle_beta   90.00
_cell.angle_gamma   90.00
#
_symmetry.space_group_name_H-M   'P 1'
#
loop_
_entity.id
_entity.type
_entity.pdbx_description
1 polymer ?
#
loop_
_entity_poly.entity_id
_entity_poly.type
_entity_poly.pdbx_seq_one_letter_code
_entity_poly.pdbx_strand_id
1 'polypeptide(L)'
;IRSVYIFIMRSVIVITTINKLNQNIINYDLKSKKVNWKFVVIGDKKTPKNFALKYGDYYSFQDQKKLNFKFSKICPPNSYARKNIGYLISFLENDIIIETDDDNYPKKNFFLGRTNIHKTKKIENKSWINTNISDIFRISHRH
;
A
#
# COMPACT_ATOMS: atom_id res chain seq x y z
N ILE A 1 -13.83 15.49 -33.31
CA ILE A 1 -12.87 14.52 -32.72
C ILE A 1 -12.99 14.68 -31.22
N ARG A 2 -13.62 13.72 -30.52
CA ARG A 2 -13.66 13.72 -29.06
C ARG A 2 -12.33 13.18 -28.54
N SER A 3 -11.53 14.03 -27.91
CA SER A 3 -10.32 13.62 -27.18
C SER A 3 -10.74 12.70 -26.03
N VAL A 4 -10.39 11.45 -26.10
CA VAL A 4 -10.52 10.52 -24.98
C VAL A 4 -9.35 10.77 -24.04
N TYR A 5 -9.57 11.48 -22.95
CA TYR A 5 -8.59 11.60 -21.89
C TYR A 5 -8.54 10.28 -21.12
N ILE A 6 -7.51 9.48 -21.37
CA ILE A 6 -7.21 8.30 -20.55
C ILE A 6 -6.60 8.82 -19.26
N PHE A 7 -7.36 8.82 -18.19
CA PHE A 7 -6.88 9.17 -16.87
C PHE A 7 -6.11 7.98 -16.30
N ILE A 8 -4.77 8.03 -16.37
CA ILE A 8 -3.92 6.99 -15.78
C ILE A 8 -3.85 7.24 -14.29
N MET A 9 -4.51 6.38 -13.48
CA MET A 9 -4.47 6.45 -12.03
C MET A 9 -3.10 6.04 -11.50
N ARG A 10 -2.50 6.90 -10.70
CA ARG A 10 -1.22 6.64 -10.04
C ARG A 10 -1.47 5.76 -8.80
N SER A 11 -0.88 4.60 -8.78
CA SER A 11 -1.03 3.63 -7.69
C SER A 11 0.27 3.47 -6.93
N VAL A 12 0.16 3.28 -5.63
CA VAL A 12 1.28 2.98 -4.73
C VAL A 12 0.95 1.76 -3.87
N ILE A 13 1.93 0.89 -3.68
CA ILE A 13 1.86 -0.21 -2.72
C ILE A 13 2.64 0.20 -1.48
N VAL A 14 2.03 0.03 -0.30
CA VAL A 14 2.65 0.31 0.99
C VAL A 14 2.75 -0.97 1.80
N ILE A 15 3.96 -1.30 2.25
CA ILE A 15 4.27 -2.42 3.15
C ILE A 15 5.01 -1.90 4.38
N THR A 16 4.74 -2.49 5.54
CA THR A 16 5.62 -2.37 6.71
C THR A 16 6.36 -3.67 6.95
N THR A 17 7.60 -3.59 7.44
CA THR A 17 8.35 -4.78 7.79
C THR A 17 9.28 -4.55 8.98
N ILE A 18 9.47 -5.60 9.77
CA ILE A 18 10.51 -5.71 10.79
C ILE A 18 11.57 -6.74 10.39
N ASN A 19 11.35 -7.41 9.27
CA ASN A 19 12.12 -8.55 8.80
C ASN A 19 13.22 -8.13 7.82
N LYS A 20 14.14 -9.05 7.54
CA LYS A 20 15.07 -8.93 6.42
C LYS A 20 14.31 -8.94 5.09
N LEU A 21 14.94 -8.42 4.06
CA LEU A 21 14.43 -8.49 2.69
C LEU A 21 14.12 -9.95 2.32
N ASN A 22 12.90 -10.21 1.89
CA ASN A 22 12.41 -11.52 1.50
C ASN A 22 11.94 -11.55 0.05
N GLN A 23 11.66 -12.76 -0.47
CA GLN A 23 11.26 -12.92 -1.86
C GLN A 23 9.93 -12.24 -2.21
N ASN A 24 9.00 -12.12 -1.26
CA ASN A 24 7.72 -11.42 -1.50
C ASN A 24 7.96 -9.94 -1.77
N ILE A 25 8.74 -9.28 -0.91
CA ILE A 25 9.08 -7.85 -1.07
C ILE A 25 9.85 -7.62 -2.38
N ILE A 26 10.79 -8.51 -2.74
CA ILE A 26 11.51 -8.46 -4.03
C ILE A 26 10.53 -8.56 -5.20
N ASN A 27 9.54 -9.45 -5.13
CA ASN A 27 8.53 -9.60 -6.17
C ASN A 27 7.64 -8.36 -6.29
N TYR A 28 7.25 -7.73 -5.16
CA TYR A 28 6.52 -6.46 -5.21
C TYR A 28 7.35 -5.36 -5.85
N ASP A 29 8.62 -5.21 -5.46
CA ASP A 29 9.54 -4.21 -6.01
C ASP A 29 9.69 -4.33 -7.53
N LEU A 30 10.00 -5.55 -8.01
CA LEU A 30 10.19 -5.81 -9.44
C LEU A 30 8.89 -5.64 -10.26
N LYS A 31 7.77 -6.14 -9.75
CA LYS A 31 6.48 -6.08 -10.46
C LYS A 31 5.88 -4.67 -10.46
N SER A 32 6.01 -3.93 -9.37
CA SER A 32 5.57 -2.53 -9.30
C SER A 32 6.28 -1.68 -10.34
N LYS A 33 7.58 -1.85 -10.50
CA LYS A 33 8.35 -1.16 -11.56
C LYS A 33 7.83 -1.48 -12.96
N LYS A 34 7.47 -2.75 -13.23
CA LYS A 34 6.96 -3.16 -14.56
C LYS A 34 5.62 -2.52 -14.90
N VAL A 35 4.74 -2.32 -13.91
CA VAL A 35 3.41 -1.73 -14.13
C VAL A 35 3.37 -0.23 -13.85
N ASN A 36 4.53 0.38 -13.60
CA ASN A 36 4.67 1.80 -13.27
C ASN A 36 3.86 2.22 -12.02
N TRP A 37 3.84 1.35 -11.00
CA TRP A 37 3.30 1.67 -9.69
C TRP A 37 4.43 2.05 -8.75
N LYS A 38 4.18 2.99 -7.86
CA LYS A 38 5.11 3.30 -6.77
C LYS A 38 5.10 2.17 -5.73
N PHE A 39 6.25 1.88 -5.14
CA PHE A 39 6.37 0.89 -4.07
C PHE A 39 7.12 1.50 -2.89
N VAL A 40 6.50 1.48 -1.73
CA VAL A 40 7.01 2.09 -0.49
C VAL A 40 7.06 1.05 0.60
N VAL A 41 8.22 0.89 1.21
CA VAL A 41 8.41 0.00 2.36
C VAL A 41 8.83 0.84 3.57
N ILE A 42 8.07 0.68 4.65
CA ILE A 42 8.31 1.32 5.93
C ILE A 42 8.96 0.31 6.85
N GLY A 43 10.23 0.52 7.15
CA GLY A 43 10.96 -0.27 8.13
C GLY A 43 10.61 0.11 9.57
N ASP A 44 11.07 -0.70 10.50
CA ASP A 44 10.96 -0.42 11.93
C ASP A 44 12.32 -0.60 12.60
N LYS A 45 12.39 -0.38 13.90
CA LYS A 45 13.63 -0.49 14.70
C LYS A 45 14.35 -1.84 14.55
N LYS A 46 13.58 -2.92 14.32
CA LYS A 46 14.11 -4.28 14.13
C LYS A 46 14.53 -4.58 12.70
N THR A 47 14.12 -3.78 11.71
CA THR A 47 14.49 -4.01 10.31
C THR A 47 16.02 -3.89 10.16
N PRO A 48 16.67 -4.87 9.50
CA PRO A 48 18.11 -4.85 9.31
C PRO A 48 18.62 -3.59 8.59
N LYS A 49 19.78 -3.09 8.98
CA LYS A 49 20.37 -1.86 8.41
C LYS A 49 20.74 -1.99 6.93
N ASN A 50 21.00 -3.21 6.45
CA ASN A 50 21.31 -3.51 5.06
C ASN A 50 20.07 -3.77 4.19
N PHE A 51 18.87 -3.46 4.70
CA PHE A 51 17.66 -3.57 3.92
C PHE A 51 17.67 -2.53 2.78
N ALA A 52 17.53 -2.99 1.54
CA ALA A 52 17.50 -2.13 0.37
C ALA A 52 16.57 -2.70 -0.70
N LEU A 53 15.88 -1.83 -1.41
CA LEU A 53 15.07 -2.13 -2.59
C LEU A 53 15.84 -1.78 -3.86
N LYS A 54 15.49 -2.40 -4.97
CA LYS A 54 16.11 -2.12 -6.27
C LYS A 54 15.46 -0.90 -6.94
N TYR A 55 14.15 -0.74 -6.82
CA TYR A 55 13.38 0.28 -7.52
C TYR A 55 12.47 1.10 -6.61
N GLY A 56 11.92 0.49 -5.56
CA GLY A 56 11.01 1.13 -4.62
C GLY A 56 11.73 2.00 -3.59
N ASP A 57 10.96 2.75 -2.82
CA ASP A 57 11.44 3.62 -1.75
C ASP A 57 11.40 2.87 -0.41
N TYR A 58 12.53 2.79 0.25
CA TYR A 58 12.62 2.26 1.61
C TYR A 58 12.89 3.38 2.60
N TYR A 59 12.07 3.45 3.64
CA TYR A 59 12.25 4.38 4.75
C TYR A 59 12.61 3.63 6.01
N SER A 60 13.88 3.71 6.41
CA SER A 60 14.34 3.16 7.67
C SER A 60 13.67 3.86 8.87
N PHE A 61 13.75 3.26 10.06
CA PHE A 61 13.24 3.90 11.29
C PHE A 61 13.84 5.30 11.51
N GLN A 62 15.09 5.53 11.14
CA GLN A 62 15.75 6.83 11.27
C GLN A 62 15.31 7.82 10.19
N ASP A 63 15.09 7.37 8.96
CA ASP A 63 14.62 8.24 7.88
C ASP A 63 13.20 8.75 8.15
N GLN A 64 12.35 7.91 8.74
CA GLN A 64 11.00 8.31 9.12
C GLN A 64 10.98 9.46 10.13
N LYS A 65 11.95 9.53 11.05
CA LYS A 65 12.09 10.64 12.02
C LYS A 65 12.44 11.97 11.37
N LYS A 66 13.06 11.94 10.18
CA LYS A 66 13.44 13.14 9.43
C LYS A 66 12.28 13.71 8.62
N LEU A 67 11.20 12.93 8.44
CA LEU A 67 10.02 13.38 7.72
C LEU A 67 9.33 14.54 8.43
N ASN A 68 8.74 15.44 7.65
CA ASN A 68 8.03 16.60 8.21
C ASN A 68 6.57 16.27 8.61
N PHE A 69 6.36 15.10 9.24
CA PHE A 69 5.08 14.70 9.79
C PHE A 69 5.19 14.61 11.33
N LYS A 70 4.30 15.26 12.04
CA LYS A 70 4.24 15.12 13.52
C LYS A 70 4.09 13.65 13.92
N PHE A 71 3.25 12.90 13.21
CA PHE A 71 2.99 11.49 13.48
C PHE A 71 4.26 10.63 13.37
N SER A 72 5.13 10.85 12.37
CA SER A 72 6.36 10.06 12.21
C SER A 72 7.34 10.20 13.37
N LYS A 73 7.28 11.34 14.08
CA LYS A 73 8.14 11.63 15.24
C LYS A 73 7.66 10.96 16.52
N ILE A 74 6.34 10.79 16.68
CA ILE A 74 5.73 10.28 17.92
C ILE A 74 5.29 8.80 17.79
N CYS A 75 5.20 8.26 16.57
CA CYS A 75 4.78 6.89 16.34
C CYS A 75 5.76 5.92 17.00
N PRO A 76 5.29 5.04 17.90
CA PRO A 76 6.15 4.14 18.64
C PRO A 76 6.82 3.11 17.71
N PRO A 77 8.00 2.58 18.09
CA PRO A 77 8.59 1.45 17.42
C PRO A 77 7.76 0.18 17.64
N ASN A 78 7.95 -0.81 16.76
CA ASN A 78 7.25 -2.10 16.78
C ASN A 78 5.72 -1.96 16.81
N SER A 79 5.21 -1.03 16.01
CA SER A 79 3.78 -0.72 15.94
C SER A 79 3.25 -0.80 14.51
N TYR A 80 2.13 -1.47 14.30
CA TYR A 80 1.41 -1.45 13.03
C TYR A 80 1.01 -0.04 12.57
N ALA A 81 0.85 0.89 13.52
CA ALA A 81 0.56 2.29 13.22
C ALA A 81 1.62 2.95 12.32
N ARG A 82 2.84 2.39 12.26
CA ARG A 82 3.89 2.90 11.37
C ARG A 82 3.53 2.81 9.90
N LYS A 83 2.64 1.92 9.50
CA LYS A 83 2.08 1.85 8.14
C LYS A 83 1.45 3.17 7.71
N ASN A 84 0.85 3.92 8.65
CA ASN A 84 0.29 5.25 8.39
C ASN A 84 1.34 6.26 7.90
N ILE A 85 2.62 6.08 8.25
CA ILE A 85 3.70 6.92 7.72
C ILE A 85 3.84 6.70 6.21
N GLY A 86 3.73 5.45 5.76
CA GLY A 86 3.70 5.12 4.33
C GLY A 86 2.51 5.75 3.61
N TYR A 87 1.34 5.79 4.25
CA TYR A 87 0.16 6.46 3.69
C TYR A 87 0.37 7.97 3.58
N LEU A 88 0.92 8.61 4.61
CA LEU A 88 1.21 10.05 4.59
C LEU A 88 2.21 10.43 3.49
N ILE A 89 3.26 9.61 3.29
CA ILE A 89 4.22 9.82 2.20
C ILE A 89 3.54 9.70 0.84
N SER A 90 2.61 8.77 0.71
CA SER A 90 2.00 8.36 -0.56
C SER A 90 0.80 9.20 -0.97
N PHE A 91 0.11 9.81 -0.02
CA PHE A 91 -1.20 10.42 -0.19
C PHE A 91 -1.23 11.59 -1.20
N LEU A 92 -0.19 12.43 -1.22
CA LEU A 92 -0.18 13.63 -2.07
C LEU A 92 0.09 13.33 -3.55
N GLU A 93 0.73 12.21 -3.84
CA GLU A 93 1.23 11.91 -5.19
C GLU A 93 0.50 10.76 -5.89
N ASN A 94 -0.40 10.08 -5.19
CA ASN A 94 -1.06 8.88 -5.71
C ASN A 94 -2.57 8.95 -5.54
N ASP A 95 -3.27 8.37 -6.51
CA ASP A 95 -4.73 8.32 -6.55
C ASP A 95 -5.26 7.06 -5.83
N ILE A 96 -4.44 6.00 -5.76
CA ILE A 96 -4.77 4.73 -5.11
C ILE A 96 -3.61 4.29 -4.21
N ILE A 97 -3.91 4.01 -2.95
CA ILE A 97 -3.00 3.36 -2.01
C ILE A 97 -3.45 1.92 -1.82
N ILE A 98 -2.54 0.98 -2.09
CA ILE A 98 -2.75 -0.45 -1.92
C ILE A 98 -1.93 -0.91 -0.73
N GLU A 99 -2.58 -1.51 0.23
CA GLU A 99 -1.94 -2.05 1.42
C GLU A 99 -1.76 -3.55 1.31
N THR A 100 -0.61 -4.05 1.78
CA THR A 100 -0.35 -5.47 1.98
C THR A 100 0.72 -5.67 3.04
N ASP A 101 0.98 -6.93 3.41
CA ASP A 101 1.98 -7.29 4.41
C ASP A 101 3.19 -7.98 3.75
N ASP A 102 4.31 -8.00 4.45
CA ASP A 102 5.59 -8.52 3.96
C ASP A 102 5.63 -10.06 3.80
N ASP A 103 4.68 -10.76 4.40
CA ASP A 103 4.48 -12.21 4.28
C ASP A 103 3.47 -12.61 3.17
N ASN A 104 2.76 -11.65 2.58
CA ASN A 104 1.81 -11.91 1.51
C ASN A 104 2.51 -12.02 0.15
N TYR A 105 2.25 -13.12 -0.57
CA TYR A 105 2.71 -13.26 -1.95
C TYR A 105 1.75 -12.56 -2.93
N PRO A 106 2.27 -11.73 -3.86
CA PRO A 106 1.42 -11.06 -4.85
C PRO A 106 0.89 -12.08 -5.88
N LYS A 107 -0.40 -12.38 -5.79
CA LYS A 107 -1.08 -13.26 -6.76
C LYS A 107 -1.01 -12.66 -8.17
N LYS A 108 -1.26 -13.49 -9.19
CA LYS A 108 -1.20 -13.12 -10.61
C LYS A 108 -2.04 -11.86 -10.93
N ASN A 109 -3.19 -11.70 -10.29
CA ASN A 109 -4.13 -10.59 -10.53
C ASN A 109 -3.86 -9.36 -9.65
N PHE A 110 -2.88 -9.40 -8.75
CA PHE A 110 -2.63 -8.31 -7.81
C PHE A 110 -2.34 -6.97 -8.53
N PHE A 111 -1.61 -7.03 -9.64
CA PHE A 111 -1.16 -5.87 -10.41
C PHE A 111 -2.08 -5.50 -11.59
N LEU A 112 -3.27 -6.09 -11.66
CA LEU A 112 -4.27 -5.65 -12.64
C LEU A 112 -4.79 -4.26 -12.27
N GLY A 113 -5.14 -3.47 -13.30
CA GLY A 113 -5.64 -2.11 -13.11
C GLY A 113 -6.80 -2.07 -12.11
N ARG A 114 -6.71 -1.16 -11.16
CA ARG A 114 -7.75 -0.92 -10.16
C ARG A 114 -8.50 0.34 -10.51
N THR A 115 -9.82 0.30 -10.36
CA THR A 115 -10.68 1.46 -10.53
C THR A 115 -11.29 1.82 -9.17
N ASN A 116 -11.50 3.11 -8.95
CA ASN A 116 -12.24 3.61 -7.79
C ASN A 116 -13.76 3.55 -7.98
N ILE A 117 -14.22 3.10 -9.17
CA ILE A 117 -15.63 2.97 -9.49
C ILE A 117 -15.93 1.50 -9.75
N HIS A 118 -16.70 0.90 -8.87
CA HIS A 118 -17.19 -0.46 -9.03
C HIS A 118 -18.70 -0.42 -9.30
N LYS A 119 -19.13 -0.98 -10.44
CA LYS A 119 -20.54 -1.29 -10.66
C LYS A 119 -20.85 -2.55 -9.85
N THR A 120 -21.54 -2.39 -8.74
CA THR A 120 -22.05 -3.51 -7.95
C THR A 120 -23.53 -3.72 -8.23
N LYS A 121 -23.99 -4.97 -8.25
CA LYS A 121 -25.42 -5.25 -8.16
C LYS A 121 -25.90 -4.77 -6.79
N LYS A 122 -27.08 -4.14 -6.73
CA LYS A 122 -27.71 -3.78 -5.47
C LYS A 122 -27.82 -5.03 -4.60
N ILE A 123 -27.13 -5.03 -3.48
CA ILE A 123 -27.23 -6.11 -2.49
C ILE A 123 -28.33 -5.69 -1.53
N GLU A 124 -29.48 -6.31 -1.67
CA GLU A 124 -30.55 -6.17 -0.67
C GLU A 124 -30.22 -7.10 0.49
N ASN A 125 -29.50 -6.60 1.48
CA ASN A 125 -29.27 -7.31 2.72
C ASN A 125 -30.01 -6.58 3.85
N LYS A 126 -30.99 -7.24 4.46
CA LYS A 126 -31.79 -6.68 5.57
C LYS A 126 -31.03 -6.66 6.90
N SER A 127 -29.79 -7.16 6.96
CA SER A 127 -28.99 -7.28 8.18
C SER A 127 -27.68 -6.46 8.16
N TRP A 128 -27.74 -5.25 7.67
CA TRP A 128 -26.61 -4.29 7.80
C TRP A 128 -26.47 -3.79 9.24
N ILE A 129 -26.07 -4.66 10.14
CA ILE A 129 -25.77 -4.27 11.50
C ILE A 129 -24.29 -4.47 11.71
N ASN A 130 -23.55 -3.35 11.86
CA ASN A 130 -22.14 -3.29 12.28
C ASN A 130 -21.09 -3.84 11.29
N THR A 131 -21.14 -3.50 10.00
CA THR A 131 -19.93 -3.61 9.19
C THR A 131 -19.07 -2.35 9.34
N ASN A 132 -17.83 -2.50 9.74
CA ASN A 132 -16.89 -1.40 9.67
C ASN A 132 -16.45 -1.16 8.20
N ILE A 133 -15.83 -0.03 7.92
CA ILE A 133 -15.41 0.34 6.56
C ILE A 133 -14.53 -0.73 5.90
N SER A 134 -13.70 -1.44 6.68
CA SER A 134 -12.84 -2.52 6.16
C SER A 134 -13.63 -3.70 5.60
N ASP A 135 -14.79 -3.99 6.15
CA ASP A 135 -15.65 -5.08 5.68
C ASP A 135 -16.36 -4.73 4.37
N ILE A 136 -16.70 -3.47 4.15
CA ILE A 136 -17.27 -2.98 2.89
C ILE A 136 -16.26 -3.17 1.75
N PHE A 137 -14.99 -2.87 1.96
CA PHE A 137 -13.94 -3.09 0.97
C PHE A 137 -13.64 -4.57 0.72
N ARG A 138 -13.78 -5.45 1.71
CA ARG A 138 -13.63 -6.90 1.55
C ARG A 138 -14.75 -7.51 0.71
N ILE A 139 -15.98 -7.04 0.84
CA ILE A 139 -17.13 -7.52 0.06
C ILE A 139 -16.96 -7.19 -1.43
N SER A 140 -16.37 -6.05 -1.78
CA SER A 140 -16.14 -5.65 -3.18
C SER A 140 -15.06 -6.48 -3.90
N HIS A 141 -14.29 -7.30 -3.17
CA HIS A 141 -13.19 -8.11 -3.72
C HIS A 141 -13.51 -9.60 -3.86
N ARG A 142 -14.72 -10.04 -3.54
CA ARG A 142 -15.13 -11.45 -3.59
C ARG A 142 -15.90 -11.87 -4.84
N HIS A 143 -15.79 -11.11 -5.93
CA HIS A 143 -16.41 -11.49 -7.22
C HIS A 143 -15.41 -11.45 -8.35
#